data_c36479faef1fbeea4a57933a12689429
#
_entry.id   c36479faef1fbeea4a57933a12689429
#
_cell.length_a   1.000
_cell.length_b   1.000
_cell.length_c   1.000
_cell.angle_alpha   90.00
_cell.angle_beta   90.00
_cell.angle_gamma   90.00
#
_symmetry.space_group_name_H-M   'P 1'
#
loop_
_entity.id
_entity.type
_entity.pdbx_description
1 polymer ?
#
loop_
_entity_poly.entity_id
_entity_poly.type
_entity_poly.pdbx_seq_one_letter_code
_entity_poly.pdbx_strand_id
1 'polypeptide(L)'
;MITTQVQTIALPLAEDPVEKWRPYPLFSGPTPAHDQMACHVSILSPGHSPHLPHEHVEEELLIILDGEADILIADGPRTEGAHVERLRAGSFVYYPAHQYHTIRNCPAAPVTYLMFKWRAEPATTVQLLTTTFHHAEQAPPASASEGFAPRLLFEHPTAYLTKLHAHLTDLKPGAGYPPHADHYDVGIVVLSGRVETLGQVVESCGLIYYSAGELHGMKNVGDTTAQYLVFEFHSPRLPAIE
;
A
#
# COMPACT_ATOMS: atom_id res chain seq x y z
N MET A 1 1.13 -16.13 12.69
CA MET A 1 0.93 -16.01 11.23
C MET A 1 -0.13 -14.94 11.01
N ILE A 2 0.07 -14.03 10.08
CA ILE A 2 -0.93 -13.03 9.71
C ILE A 2 -2.05 -13.72 8.95
N THR A 3 -3.30 -13.34 9.24
CA THR A 3 -4.49 -13.83 8.57
C THR A 3 -5.21 -12.69 7.85
N THR A 4 -6.11 -13.04 6.95
CA THR A 4 -7.03 -12.12 6.28
C THR A 4 -7.76 -11.23 7.28
N GLN A 5 -7.80 -9.92 7.02
CA GLN A 5 -8.37 -8.94 7.93
C GLN A 5 -8.79 -7.66 7.24
N VAL A 6 -9.69 -6.94 7.89
CA VAL A 6 -10.15 -5.60 7.51
C VAL A 6 -9.82 -4.64 8.64
N GLN A 7 -9.25 -3.49 8.30
CA GLN A 7 -8.90 -2.43 9.25
C GLN A 7 -9.57 -1.12 8.81
N THR A 8 -10.38 -0.55 9.68
CA THR A 8 -10.91 0.81 9.48
C THR A 8 -9.93 1.81 10.07
N ILE A 9 -9.45 2.73 9.24
CA ILE A 9 -8.51 3.77 9.65
C ILE A 9 -9.29 5.07 9.79
N ALA A 10 -9.57 5.48 11.03
CA ALA A 10 -10.18 6.78 11.28
C ALA A 10 -9.15 7.90 11.08
N LEU A 11 -9.45 8.87 10.22
CA LEU A 11 -8.61 10.05 10.02
C LEU A 11 -9.31 11.32 10.56
N PRO A 12 -8.57 12.18 11.29
CA PRO A 12 -7.20 12.00 11.78
C PRO A 12 -7.11 10.88 12.81
N LEU A 13 -6.04 10.11 12.80
CA LEU A 13 -5.84 8.92 13.65
C LEU A 13 -5.71 9.23 15.14
N ALA A 14 -5.63 10.49 15.54
CA ALA A 14 -5.60 10.88 16.94
C ALA A 14 -6.15 12.28 17.14
N GLU A 15 -6.97 12.47 18.16
CA GLU A 15 -7.34 13.78 18.69
C GLU A 15 -6.16 14.43 19.44
N ASP A 16 -5.21 13.63 19.90
CA ASP A 16 -4.01 14.12 20.57
C ASP A 16 -2.97 14.64 19.56
N PRO A 17 -2.37 15.81 19.79
CA PRO A 17 -1.33 16.35 18.94
C PRO A 17 -0.14 15.37 18.88
N VAL A 18 0.24 15.00 17.68
CA VAL A 18 1.46 14.23 17.44
C VAL A 18 2.63 15.21 17.48
N GLU A 19 3.54 15.08 18.46
CA GLU A 19 4.64 16.02 18.59
C GLU A 19 5.56 16.06 17.36
N LYS A 20 5.80 14.90 16.72
CA LYS A 20 6.65 14.81 15.52
C LYS A 20 6.16 13.73 14.56
N TRP A 21 6.19 12.49 15.03
CA TRP A 21 5.83 11.30 14.27
C TRP A 21 5.26 10.23 15.21
N ARG A 22 4.19 9.58 14.76
CA ARG A 22 3.58 8.48 15.52
C ARG A 22 3.15 7.36 14.56
N PRO A 23 3.75 6.16 14.68
CA PRO A 23 3.29 4.97 13.99
C PRO A 23 2.17 4.27 14.80
N TYR A 24 1.23 3.68 14.08
CA TYR A 24 0.14 2.84 14.58
C TYR A 24 0.23 1.49 13.89
N PRO A 25 0.84 0.47 14.53
CA PRO A 25 0.94 -0.87 13.96
C PRO A 25 -0.42 -1.48 13.72
N LEU A 26 -0.64 -2.06 12.54
CA LEU A 26 -1.86 -2.79 12.18
C LEU A 26 -1.62 -4.30 12.28
N PHE A 27 -0.56 -4.79 11.67
CA PHE A 27 -0.12 -6.18 11.80
C PHE A 27 1.36 -6.34 11.51
N SER A 28 1.95 -7.43 12.01
CA SER A 28 3.34 -7.82 11.73
C SER A 28 3.53 -9.31 12.01
N GLY A 29 4.21 -10.03 11.12
CA GLY A 29 4.55 -11.43 11.27
C GLY A 29 4.73 -12.17 9.94
N PRO A 30 4.92 -13.47 9.96
CA PRO A 30 4.97 -14.29 8.76
C PRO A 30 3.57 -14.52 8.17
N THR A 31 3.52 -14.78 6.85
CA THR A 31 2.34 -15.27 6.12
C THR A 31 2.66 -16.62 5.48
N PRO A 32 1.71 -17.30 4.85
CA PRO A 32 2.03 -18.49 4.05
C PRO A 32 3.06 -18.24 2.94
N ALA A 33 3.05 -17.02 2.38
CA ALA A 33 3.87 -16.63 1.25
C ALA A 33 5.15 -15.85 1.63
N HIS A 34 5.19 -15.19 2.80
CA HIS A 34 6.28 -14.30 3.21
C HIS A 34 6.87 -14.70 4.57
N ASP A 35 8.19 -14.53 4.71
CA ASP A 35 8.87 -14.71 6.02
C ASP A 35 8.48 -13.61 6.99
N GLN A 36 8.23 -12.41 6.48
CA GLN A 36 7.77 -11.24 7.22
C GLN A 36 6.92 -10.36 6.31
N MET A 37 5.76 -9.98 6.82
CA MET A 37 4.91 -8.92 6.29
C MET A 37 4.53 -8.03 7.47
N ALA A 38 4.57 -6.73 7.30
CA ALA A 38 4.14 -5.77 8.31
C ALA A 38 3.38 -4.63 7.64
N CYS A 39 2.41 -4.09 8.36
CA CYS A 39 1.69 -2.89 7.94
C CYS A 39 1.49 -1.97 9.14
N HIS A 40 1.66 -0.67 8.92
CA HIS A 40 1.31 0.34 9.90
C HIS A 40 0.84 1.63 9.21
N VAL A 41 0.06 2.42 9.93
CA VAL A 41 -0.27 3.78 9.55
C VAL A 41 0.56 4.72 10.39
N SER A 42 0.97 5.85 9.82
CA SER A 42 1.73 6.87 10.54
C SER A 42 1.15 8.25 10.31
N ILE A 43 1.22 9.08 11.35
CA ILE A 43 0.99 10.52 11.28
C ILE A 43 2.33 11.23 11.44
N LEU A 44 2.59 12.19 10.56
CA LEU A 44 3.78 13.03 10.59
C LEU A 44 3.37 14.51 10.65
N SER A 45 3.83 15.19 11.69
CA SER A 45 3.52 16.61 11.92
C SER A 45 4.17 17.51 10.87
N PRO A 46 3.62 18.73 10.63
CA PRO A 46 4.14 19.68 9.67
C PRO A 46 5.62 19.97 9.85
N GLY A 47 6.38 19.94 8.75
CA GLY A 47 7.81 20.27 8.72
C GLY A 47 8.76 19.24 9.33
N HIS A 48 8.27 18.07 9.74
CA HIS A 48 9.07 17.01 10.35
C HIS A 48 9.38 15.87 9.40
N SER A 49 10.42 15.11 9.77
CA SER A 49 10.75 13.77 9.24
C SER A 49 10.83 12.81 10.42
N PRO A 50 10.47 11.53 10.28
CA PRO A 50 10.57 10.57 11.37
C PRO A 50 12.04 10.31 11.75
N HIS A 51 12.94 10.33 10.79
CA HIS A 51 14.37 10.07 10.91
C HIS A 51 15.13 10.61 9.68
N LEU A 52 16.47 10.60 9.72
CA LEU A 52 17.31 10.78 8.54
C LEU A 52 17.12 9.62 7.55
N PRO A 53 17.56 9.76 6.28
CA PRO A 53 17.53 8.64 5.34
C PRO A 53 18.17 7.40 5.95
N HIS A 54 17.49 6.28 5.87
CA HIS A 54 17.93 4.98 6.35
C HIS A 54 17.62 3.90 5.32
N GLU A 55 18.26 2.76 5.45
CA GLU A 55 18.00 1.57 4.65
C GLU A 55 17.61 0.40 5.56
N HIS A 56 16.94 -0.58 5.00
CA HIS A 56 16.62 -1.84 5.66
C HIS A 56 16.52 -2.98 4.64
N VAL A 57 16.53 -4.21 5.15
CA VAL A 57 16.50 -5.42 4.31
C VAL A 57 15.14 -5.68 3.66
N GLU A 58 14.07 -5.17 4.23
CA GLU A 58 12.72 -5.30 3.69
C GLU A 58 12.54 -4.40 2.47
N GLU A 59 11.70 -4.83 1.53
CA GLU A 59 11.09 -3.95 0.54
C GLU A 59 9.89 -3.23 1.17
N GLU A 60 9.52 -2.07 0.62
CA GLU A 60 8.49 -1.24 1.21
C GLU A 60 7.61 -0.56 0.16
N LEU A 61 6.32 -0.45 0.48
CA LEU A 61 5.37 0.47 -0.17
C LEU A 61 4.92 1.51 0.84
N LEU A 62 4.99 2.80 0.48
CA LEU A 62 4.44 3.91 1.25
C LEU A 62 3.34 4.58 0.44
N ILE A 63 2.13 4.64 1.01
CA ILE A 63 0.92 5.19 0.37
C ILE A 63 0.46 6.40 1.17
N ILE A 64 0.31 7.56 0.55
CA ILE A 64 -0.25 8.76 1.20
C ILE A 64 -1.77 8.59 1.29
N LEU A 65 -2.31 8.58 2.52
CA LEU A 65 -3.75 8.49 2.77
C LEU A 65 -4.40 9.86 2.85
N ASP A 66 -3.71 10.84 3.45
CA ASP A 66 -4.20 12.20 3.62
C ASP A 66 -3.03 13.18 3.67
N GLY A 67 -3.22 14.39 3.12
CA GLY A 67 -2.18 15.41 3.03
C GLY A 67 -1.19 15.21 1.88
N GLU A 68 -0.01 15.79 2.02
CA GLU A 68 1.09 15.69 1.07
C GLU A 68 2.45 15.68 1.77
N ALA A 69 3.43 15.01 1.17
CA ALA A 69 4.79 14.95 1.70
C ALA A 69 5.83 14.85 0.59
N ASP A 70 7.05 15.28 0.92
CA ASP A 70 8.24 15.04 0.12
C ASP A 70 8.82 13.66 0.48
N ILE A 71 9.03 12.83 -0.51
CA ILE A 71 9.75 11.58 -0.44
C ILE A 71 11.19 11.82 -0.85
N LEU A 72 12.13 11.44 -0.01
CA LEU A 72 13.57 11.65 -0.25
C LEU A 72 14.23 10.30 -0.51
N ILE A 73 14.87 10.18 -1.66
CA ILE A 73 15.70 9.03 -2.06
C ILE A 73 17.15 9.48 -2.05
N ALA A 74 17.98 8.80 -1.28
CA ALA A 74 19.38 9.18 -1.06
C ALA A 74 20.35 8.03 -1.38
N ASP A 75 21.62 8.37 -1.54
CA ASP A 75 22.72 7.40 -1.70
C ASP A 75 23.37 7.01 -0.37
N GLY A 76 22.88 7.56 0.76
CA GLY A 76 23.41 7.32 2.09
C GLY A 76 22.58 7.98 3.19
N PRO A 77 23.05 8.00 4.45
CA PRO A 77 22.28 8.45 5.61
C PRO A 77 22.20 9.99 5.74
N ARG A 78 22.21 10.72 4.62
CA ARG A 78 22.15 12.18 4.57
C ARG A 78 21.11 12.65 3.56
N THR A 79 20.59 13.85 3.77
CA THR A 79 19.58 14.45 2.88
C THR A 79 20.18 15.32 1.77
N GLU A 80 21.47 15.67 1.88
CA GLU A 80 22.16 16.48 0.85
C GLU A 80 22.30 15.67 -0.44
N GLY A 81 21.82 16.23 -1.54
CA GLY A 81 21.83 15.58 -2.85
C GLY A 81 20.73 14.52 -3.06
N ALA A 82 19.88 14.30 -2.08
CA ALA A 82 18.75 13.37 -2.24
C ALA A 82 17.83 13.83 -3.38
N HIS A 83 17.35 12.85 -4.17
CA HIS A 83 16.22 13.09 -5.07
C HIS A 83 14.96 13.30 -4.22
N VAL A 84 14.19 14.31 -4.54
CA VAL A 84 12.96 14.67 -3.81
C VAL A 84 11.78 14.62 -4.75
N GLU A 85 10.78 13.80 -4.40
CA GLU A 85 9.52 13.70 -5.13
C GLU A 85 8.36 14.01 -4.20
N ARG A 86 7.43 14.89 -4.60
CA ARG A 86 6.25 15.23 -3.80
C ARG A 86 5.09 14.32 -4.13
N LEU A 87 4.57 13.63 -3.11
CA LEU A 87 3.39 12.80 -3.20
C LEU A 87 2.23 13.40 -2.40
N ARG A 88 1.00 13.19 -2.88
CA ARG A 88 -0.27 13.58 -2.24
C ARG A 88 -1.18 12.37 -2.05
N ALA A 89 -2.28 12.54 -1.35
CA ALA A 89 -3.26 11.49 -1.09
C ALA A 89 -3.62 10.68 -2.36
N GLY A 90 -3.63 9.36 -2.23
CA GLY A 90 -3.81 8.40 -3.32
C GLY A 90 -2.55 8.08 -4.14
N SER A 91 -1.44 8.79 -3.90
CA SER A 91 -0.13 8.48 -4.50
C SER A 91 0.66 7.53 -3.61
N PHE A 92 1.62 6.81 -4.20
CA PHE A 92 2.49 5.91 -3.46
C PHE A 92 3.89 5.80 -4.07
N VAL A 93 4.81 5.25 -3.30
CA VAL A 93 6.17 4.91 -3.74
C VAL A 93 6.52 3.49 -3.31
N TYR A 94 7.21 2.76 -4.18
CA TYR A 94 7.88 1.51 -3.89
C TYR A 94 9.36 1.76 -3.64
N TYR A 95 9.91 1.19 -2.57
CA TYR A 95 11.34 1.16 -2.27
C TYR A 95 11.86 -0.28 -2.34
N PRO A 96 12.90 -0.54 -3.15
CA PRO A 96 13.61 -1.81 -3.09
C PRO A 96 14.37 -1.95 -1.76
N ALA A 97 14.69 -3.20 -1.38
CA ALA A 97 15.56 -3.48 -0.26
C ALA A 97 16.86 -2.67 -0.35
N HIS A 98 17.36 -2.20 0.80
CA HIS A 98 18.60 -1.40 0.92
C HIS A 98 18.60 -0.04 0.22
N GLN A 99 17.43 0.50 -0.17
CA GLN A 99 17.33 1.87 -0.65
C GLN A 99 17.33 2.84 0.51
N TYR A 100 18.28 3.78 0.56
CA TYR A 100 18.23 4.90 1.50
C TYR A 100 17.07 5.83 1.18
N HIS A 101 16.14 5.98 2.12
CA HIS A 101 14.94 6.80 1.96
C HIS A 101 14.47 7.43 3.27
N THR A 102 13.67 8.45 3.16
CA THR A 102 12.88 9.03 4.25
C THR A 102 11.70 9.82 3.68
N ILE A 103 10.77 10.22 4.55
CA ILE A 103 9.67 11.11 4.26
C ILE A 103 9.83 12.41 5.04
N ARG A 104 9.47 13.54 4.44
CA ARG A 104 9.41 14.85 5.09
C ARG A 104 8.06 15.48 4.82
N ASN A 105 7.35 15.83 5.89
CA ASN A 105 6.07 16.49 5.74
C ASN A 105 6.26 17.96 5.32
N CYS A 106 5.35 18.42 4.45
CA CYS A 106 5.22 19.83 4.09
C CYS A 106 4.73 20.65 5.29
N PRO A 107 5.08 21.95 5.39
CA PRO A 107 4.81 22.73 6.62
C PRO A 107 3.35 23.10 6.86
N ALA A 108 2.42 22.80 5.96
CA ALA A 108 1.05 23.34 6.02
C ALA A 108 0.10 22.54 6.94
N ALA A 109 0.16 21.21 6.94
CA ALA A 109 -0.75 20.32 7.67
C ALA A 109 -0.09 18.99 7.97
N PRO A 110 -0.60 18.18 8.93
CA PRO A 110 -0.16 16.81 9.11
C PRO A 110 -0.35 15.97 7.84
N VAL A 111 0.49 14.96 7.66
CA VAL A 111 0.31 13.93 6.64
C VAL A 111 0.07 12.58 7.30
N THR A 112 -0.86 11.81 6.75
CA THR A 112 -1.11 10.43 7.14
C THR A 112 -0.73 9.50 6.00
N TYR A 113 0.05 8.48 6.30
CA TYR A 113 0.49 7.50 5.31
C TYR A 113 0.45 6.09 5.86
N LEU A 114 0.26 5.12 4.98
CA LEU A 114 0.29 3.69 5.26
C LEU A 114 1.55 3.10 4.66
N MET A 115 2.16 2.17 5.36
CA MET A 115 3.33 1.44 4.90
C MET A 115 3.10 -0.06 4.96
N PHE A 116 3.44 -0.76 3.86
CA PHE A 116 3.70 -2.20 3.83
C PHE A 116 5.19 -2.43 3.78
N LYS A 117 5.68 -3.36 4.59
CA LYS A 117 7.06 -3.87 4.54
C LYS A 117 7.03 -5.37 4.44
N TRP A 118 7.87 -5.94 3.58
CA TRP A 118 7.93 -7.39 3.44
C TRP A 118 9.33 -7.91 3.16
N ARG A 119 9.51 -9.16 3.51
CA ARG A 119 10.66 -9.97 3.16
C ARG A 119 10.21 -11.40 2.93
N ALA A 120 10.77 -12.04 1.92
CA ALA A 120 10.58 -13.44 1.59
C ALA A 120 11.91 -14.06 1.19
N GLU A 121 11.88 -15.31 0.79
CA GLU A 121 13.01 -15.94 0.10
C GLU A 121 13.33 -15.13 -1.18
N PRO A 122 14.64 -14.86 -1.45
CA PRO A 122 15.00 -14.06 -2.61
C PRO A 122 14.51 -14.66 -3.94
N ALA A 123 13.88 -13.85 -4.78
CA ALA A 123 13.48 -14.23 -6.11
C ALA A 123 14.70 -14.33 -7.03
N THR A 124 14.74 -15.38 -7.87
CA THR A 124 15.82 -15.57 -8.84
C THR A 124 15.52 -14.81 -10.13
N THR A 125 15.73 -13.50 -10.13
CA THR A 125 15.56 -12.66 -11.32
C THR A 125 16.75 -11.72 -11.51
N VAL A 126 17.01 -11.32 -12.74
CA VAL A 126 18.15 -10.45 -13.09
C VAL A 126 17.76 -8.99 -13.28
N GLN A 127 16.48 -8.70 -13.49
CA GLN A 127 16.01 -7.33 -13.65
C GLN A 127 14.96 -7.02 -12.60
N LEU A 128 15.34 -6.24 -11.59
CA LEU A 128 14.52 -5.90 -10.45
C LEU A 128 13.88 -4.52 -10.63
N LEU A 129 12.67 -4.36 -10.06
CA LEU A 129 12.04 -3.06 -9.93
C LEU A 129 12.93 -2.13 -9.11
N THR A 130 13.18 -0.94 -9.63
CA THR A 130 13.85 0.14 -8.90
C THR A 130 12.81 0.99 -8.16
N THR A 131 13.26 1.97 -7.36
CA THR A 131 12.36 2.95 -6.75
C THR A 131 11.39 3.52 -7.79
N THR A 132 10.11 3.35 -7.51
CA THR A 132 9.04 3.71 -8.46
C THR A 132 7.99 4.55 -7.76
N PHE A 133 7.68 5.71 -8.34
CA PHE A 133 6.65 6.62 -7.88
C PHE A 133 5.40 6.44 -8.71
N HIS A 134 4.24 6.51 -8.05
CA HIS A 134 2.95 6.61 -8.70
C HIS A 134 2.20 7.84 -8.17
N HIS A 135 1.84 8.74 -9.07
CA HIS A 135 1.05 9.91 -8.77
C HIS A 135 -0.43 9.64 -9.06
N ALA A 136 -1.31 9.95 -8.10
CA ALA A 136 -2.75 9.69 -8.23
C ALA A 136 -3.36 10.29 -9.50
N GLU A 137 -2.90 11.48 -9.92
CA GLU A 137 -3.36 12.18 -11.13
C GLU A 137 -2.88 11.56 -12.45
N GLN A 138 -1.89 10.67 -12.41
CA GLN A 138 -1.33 9.99 -13.59
C GLN A 138 -1.98 8.62 -13.84
N ALA A 139 -2.93 8.21 -13.01
CA ALA A 139 -3.63 6.95 -13.18
C ALA A 139 -4.32 6.92 -14.57
N PRO A 140 -4.24 5.80 -15.30
CA PRO A 140 -4.93 5.66 -16.58
C PRO A 140 -6.44 5.92 -16.43
N PRO A 141 -7.13 6.47 -17.45
CA PRO A 141 -8.56 6.71 -17.36
C PRO A 141 -9.35 5.39 -17.23
N ALA A 142 -10.42 5.42 -16.42
CA ALA A 142 -11.30 4.27 -16.27
C ALA A 142 -12.13 4.02 -17.54
N SER A 143 -12.41 2.74 -17.84
CA SER A 143 -13.40 2.37 -18.85
C SER A 143 -14.81 2.74 -18.37
N ALA A 144 -15.52 3.55 -19.13
CA ALA A 144 -16.87 4.00 -18.76
C ALA A 144 -17.93 2.88 -18.80
N SER A 145 -17.67 1.76 -19.50
CA SER A 145 -18.64 0.70 -19.76
C SER A 145 -18.65 -0.43 -18.74
N GLU A 146 -17.57 -0.64 -18.00
CA GLU A 146 -17.42 -1.78 -17.10
C GLU A 146 -17.87 -1.45 -15.67
N GLY A 147 -18.52 -2.41 -15.00
CA GLY A 147 -18.89 -2.29 -13.58
C GLY A 147 -17.69 -2.47 -12.64
N PHE A 148 -16.71 -3.26 -13.07
CA PHE A 148 -15.42 -3.53 -12.44
C PHE A 148 -14.33 -3.17 -13.45
N ALA A 149 -13.54 -2.13 -13.16
CA ALA A 149 -12.57 -1.57 -14.10
C ALA A 149 -11.18 -1.43 -13.44
N PRO A 150 -10.40 -2.51 -13.39
CA PRO A 150 -9.01 -2.45 -12.94
C PRO A 150 -8.14 -1.77 -14.00
N ARG A 151 -7.19 -0.96 -13.56
CA ARG A 151 -6.23 -0.22 -14.39
C ARG A 151 -4.83 -0.51 -13.90
N LEU A 152 -4.06 -1.26 -14.66
CA LEU A 152 -2.69 -1.59 -14.33
C LEU A 152 -1.86 -0.31 -14.14
N LEU A 153 -1.18 -0.21 -13.02
CA LEU A 153 -0.22 0.85 -12.74
C LEU A 153 1.20 0.38 -13.05
N PHE A 154 1.58 -0.76 -12.53
CA PHE A 154 2.81 -1.47 -12.91
C PHE A 154 2.74 -2.95 -12.52
N GLU A 155 3.61 -3.74 -13.14
CA GLU A 155 3.84 -5.15 -12.84
C GLU A 155 5.32 -5.46 -13.09
N HIS A 156 6.06 -5.89 -12.06
CA HIS A 156 7.49 -6.13 -12.20
C HIS A 156 8.02 -7.06 -11.09
N PRO A 157 9.05 -7.90 -11.35
CA PRO A 157 9.74 -8.65 -10.31
C PRO A 157 10.53 -7.73 -9.39
N THR A 158 10.66 -8.14 -8.11
CA THR A 158 11.44 -7.46 -7.07
C THR A 158 12.46 -8.42 -6.45
N ALA A 159 13.21 -7.98 -5.43
CA ALA A 159 14.19 -8.87 -4.78
C ALA A 159 13.52 -10.07 -4.09
N TYR A 160 12.30 -9.91 -3.57
CA TYR A 160 11.56 -10.95 -2.83
C TYR A 160 10.31 -11.46 -3.54
N LEU A 161 9.89 -10.82 -4.61
CA LEU A 161 8.68 -11.19 -5.33
C LEU A 161 9.02 -11.57 -6.78
N THR A 162 8.45 -12.66 -7.25
CA THR A 162 8.44 -12.96 -8.69
C THR A 162 7.67 -11.91 -9.47
N LYS A 163 6.71 -11.25 -8.79
CA LYS A 163 5.93 -10.15 -9.32
C LYS A 163 5.34 -9.30 -8.19
N LEU A 164 5.59 -8.02 -8.19
CA LEU A 164 4.77 -7.02 -7.51
C LEU A 164 3.84 -6.42 -8.58
N HIS A 165 2.53 -6.61 -8.38
CA HIS A 165 1.51 -6.07 -9.26
C HIS A 165 0.74 -4.99 -8.53
N ALA A 166 0.54 -3.85 -9.16
CA ALA A 166 -0.26 -2.76 -8.62
C ALA A 166 -1.28 -2.27 -9.66
N HIS A 167 -2.53 -2.14 -9.23
CA HIS A 167 -3.57 -1.56 -10.04
C HIS A 167 -4.53 -0.67 -9.24
N LEU A 168 -5.16 0.25 -9.91
CA LEU A 168 -6.23 1.08 -9.39
C LEU A 168 -7.55 0.56 -9.96
N THR A 169 -8.55 0.33 -9.12
CA THR A 169 -9.85 -0.18 -9.55
C THR A 169 -10.95 0.81 -9.25
N ASP A 170 -11.82 1.02 -10.25
CA ASP A 170 -13.12 1.65 -10.09
C ASP A 170 -14.20 0.57 -10.08
N LEU A 171 -15.02 0.57 -9.02
CA LEU A 171 -16.12 -0.38 -8.83
C LEU A 171 -17.43 0.38 -8.73
N LYS A 172 -18.31 0.23 -9.73
CA LYS A 172 -19.62 0.92 -9.78
C LYS A 172 -20.57 0.41 -8.68
N PRO A 173 -21.56 1.21 -8.26
CA PRO A 173 -22.58 0.78 -7.32
C PRO A 173 -23.19 -0.57 -7.71
N GLY A 174 -23.26 -1.51 -6.75
CA GLY A 174 -23.77 -2.86 -6.93
C GLY A 174 -22.88 -3.83 -7.69
N ALA A 175 -21.81 -3.37 -8.34
CA ALA A 175 -20.81 -4.24 -8.97
C ALA A 175 -19.90 -4.91 -7.93
N GLY A 176 -19.24 -5.99 -8.35
CA GLY A 176 -18.33 -6.75 -7.50
C GLY A 176 -17.81 -7.99 -8.25
N TYR A 177 -17.09 -8.79 -7.52
CA TYR A 177 -16.60 -10.08 -7.99
C TYR A 177 -16.91 -11.19 -6.96
N PRO A 178 -17.14 -12.43 -7.46
CA PRO A 178 -17.51 -13.55 -6.59
C PRO A 178 -16.32 -13.99 -5.74
N PRO A 179 -16.58 -14.75 -4.65
CA PRO A 179 -15.51 -15.32 -3.84
C PRO A 179 -14.56 -16.20 -4.67
N HIS A 180 -13.26 -15.98 -4.47
CA HIS A 180 -12.14 -16.76 -5.02
C HIS A 180 -10.98 -16.74 -4.04
N ALA A 181 -9.94 -17.50 -4.30
CA ALA A 181 -8.72 -17.53 -3.49
C ALA A 181 -7.50 -17.33 -4.41
N ASP A 182 -6.57 -16.51 -3.97
CA ASP A 182 -5.32 -16.22 -4.68
C ASP A 182 -4.14 -16.98 -4.06
N HIS A 183 -3.14 -17.32 -4.87
CA HIS A 183 -1.90 -17.93 -4.39
C HIS A 183 -0.91 -16.91 -3.79
N TYR A 184 -1.29 -15.65 -3.67
CA TYR A 184 -0.47 -14.54 -3.19
C TYR A 184 -1.23 -13.70 -2.18
N ASP A 185 -0.50 -12.96 -1.37
CA ASP A 185 -1.09 -11.99 -0.46
C ASP A 185 -1.56 -10.75 -1.22
N VAL A 186 -2.68 -10.15 -0.81
CA VAL A 186 -3.23 -8.94 -1.42
C VAL A 186 -3.47 -7.87 -0.37
N GLY A 187 -2.94 -6.67 -0.62
CA GLY A 187 -3.24 -5.46 0.15
C GLY A 187 -4.11 -4.51 -0.65
N ILE A 188 -5.24 -4.07 -0.08
CA ILE A 188 -6.15 -3.12 -0.73
C ILE A 188 -6.34 -1.90 0.15
N VAL A 189 -6.19 -0.71 -0.45
CA VAL A 189 -6.46 0.57 0.22
C VAL A 189 -7.64 1.25 -0.47
N VAL A 190 -8.75 1.40 0.25
CA VAL A 190 -9.94 2.07 -0.26
C VAL A 190 -9.69 3.58 -0.26
N LEU A 191 -9.71 4.20 -1.44
CA LEU A 191 -9.50 5.64 -1.60
C LEU A 191 -10.81 6.43 -1.49
N SER A 192 -11.90 5.88 -2.01
CA SER A 192 -13.22 6.50 -1.93
C SER A 192 -14.35 5.47 -2.08
N GLY A 193 -15.56 5.85 -1.65
CA GLY A 193 -16.74 5.00 -1.73
C GLY A 193 -16.82 3.97 -0.60
N ARG A 194 -17.62 2.91 -0.80
CA ARG A 194 -17.93 1.90 0.21
C ARG A 194 -17.96 0.51 -0.43
N VAL A 195 -17.17 -0.39 0.08
CA VAL A 195 -17.15 -1.79 -0.36
C VAL A 195 -17.48 -2.73 0.80
N GLU A 196 -18.08 -3.87 0.50
CA GLU A 196 -18.31 -4.95 1.44
C GLU A 196 -17.43 -6.13 1.06
N THR A 197 -16.70 -6.66 2.03
CA THR A 197 -15.92 -7.89 1.92
C THR A 197 -15.89 -8.59 3.29
N LEU A 198 -15.84 -9.92 3.31
CA LEU A 198 -15.77 -10.72 4.55
C LEU A 198 -16.90 -10.38 5.55
N GLY A 199 -18.06 -9.93 5.06
CA GLY A 199 -19.19 -9.49 5.90
C GLY A 199 -18.98 -8.14 6.60
N GLN A 200 -17.99 -7.36 6.22
CA GLN A 200 -17.66 -6.04 6.77
C GLN A 200 -17.73 -4.97 5.69
N VAL A 201 -18.23 -3.79 6.04
CA VAL A 201 -18.21 -2.61 5.17
C VAL A 201 -16.95 -1.81 5.42
N VAL A 202 -16.25 -1.48 4.34
CA VAL A 202 -14.98 -0.71 4.34
C VAL A 202 -15.21 0.58 3.57
N GLU A 203 -14.84 1.69 4.19
CA GLU A 203 -14.95 3.05 3.64
C GLU A 203 -13.57 3.61 3.31
N SER A 204 -13.53 4.86 2.85
CA SER A 204 -12.27 5.57 2.54
C SER A 204 -11.25 5.45 3.64
N CYS A 205 -9.98 5.29 3.26
CA CYS A 205 -8.83 5.01 4.12
C CYS A 205 -8.89 3.65 4.83
N GLY A 206 -9.85 2.78 4.49
CA GLY A 206 -9.88 1.41 4.98
C GLY A 206 -8.81 0.55 4.31
N LEU A 207 -8.22 -0.35 5.09
CA LEU A 207 -7.27 -1.37 4.64
C LEU A 207 -7.95 -2.74 4.65
N ILE A 208 -7.81 -3.47 3.56
CA ILE A 208 -8.19 -4.87 3.44
C ILE A 208 -6.90 -5.65 3.13
N TYR A 209 -6.68 -6.71 3.86
CA TYR A 209 -5.58 -7.62 3.61
C TYR A 209 -6.11 -9.04 3.46
N TYR A 210 -5.86 -9.66 2.32
CA TYR A 210 -6.17 -11.06 2.06
C TYR A 210 -4.87 -11.87 2.09
N SER A 211 -4.82 -12.83 3.00
CA SER A 211 -3.72 -13.79 3.05
C SER A 211 -3.87 -14.82 1.91
N ALA A 212 -2.77 -15.22 1.33
CA ALA A 212 -2.74 -16.22 0.27
C ALA A 212 -3.50 -17.50 0.66
N GLY A 213 -4.35 -18.01 -0.23
CA GLY A 213 -5.21 -19.17 -0.02
C GLY A 213 -6.56 -18.88 0.64
N GLU A 214 -6.78 -17.68 1.17
CA GLU A 214 -8.03 -17.32 1.84
C GLU A 214 -9.14 -16.93 0.85
N LEU A 215 -10.34 -17.48 1.05
CA LEU A 215 -11.49 -17.21 0.20
C LEU A 215 -12.01 -15.78 0.44
N HIS A 216 -12.08 -14.98 -0.61
CA HIS A 216 -12.54 -13.60 -0.53
C HIS A 216 -13.26 -13.14 -1.80
N GLY A 217 -14.10 -12.13 -1.66
CA GLY A 217 -14.80 -11.45 -2.74
C GLY A 217 -15.20 -10.06 -2.27
N MET A 218 -15.62 -9.20 -3.20
CA MET A 218 -15.93 -7.80 -2.88
C MET A 218 -17.14 -7.32 -3.67
N LYS A 219 -17.90 -6.41 -3.06
CA LYS A 219 -19.02 -5.73 -3.70
C LYS A 219 -19.07 -4.26 -3.27
N ASN A 220 -19.36 -3.36 -4.20
CA ASN A 220 -19.68 -1.97 -3.86
C ASN A 220 -21.12 -1.91 -3.31
N VAL A 221 -21.23 -1.50 -2.04
CA VAL A 221 -22.51 -1.34 -1.32
C VAL A 221 -22.88 0.13 -1.13
N GLY A 222 -22.10 1.05 -1.70
CA GLY A 222 -22.40 2.48 -1.74
C GLY A 222 -23.26 2.87 -2.94
N ASP A 223 -23.62 4.13 -3.00
CA ASP A 223 -24.38 4.78 -4.06
C ASP A 223 -23.49 5.50 -5.10
N THR A 224 -22.19 5.56 -4.84
CA THR A 224 -21.17 6.13 -5.72
C THR A 224 -20.14 5.08 -6.12
N THR A 225 -19.37 5.34 -7.17
CA THR A 225 -18.23 4.49 -7.55
C THR A 225 -17.23 4.43 -6.39
N ALA A 226 -16.86 3.22 -5.96
CA ALA A 226 -15.76 3.01 -5.06
C ALA A 226 -14.45 2.94 -5.86
N GLN A 227 -13.40 3.55 -5.33
CA GLN A 227 -12.06 3.50 -5.92
C GLN A 227 -11.08 2.98 -4.87
N TYR A 228 -10.21 2.05 -5.28
CA TYR A 228 -9.23 1.45 -4.40
C TYR A 228 -7.96 1.03 -5.13
N LEU A 229 -6.83 1.16 -4.45
CA LEU A 229 -5.53 0.61 -4.86
C LEU A 229 -5.44 -0.85 -4.43
N VAL A 230 -4.88 -1.69 -5.29
CA VAL A 230 -4.59 -3.10 -5.04
C VAL A 230 -3.11 -3.36 -5.26
N PHE A 231 -2.50 -4.07 -4.32
CA PHE A 231 -1.13 -4.56 -4.40
C PHE A 231 -1.14 -6.07 -4.20
N GLU A 232 -0.63 -6.80 -5.20
CA GLU A 232 -0.49 -8.25 -5.17
C GLU A 232 0.99 -8.61 -4.96
N PHE A 233 1.26 -9.39 -3.91
CA PHE A 233 2.61 -9.76 -3.49
C PHE A 233 2.90 -11.22 -3.88
N HIS A 234 3.31 -11.45 -5.13
CA HIS A 234 3.58 -12.78 -5.68
C HIS A 234 4.97 -13.29 -5.24
N SER A 235 5.02 -13.95 -4.10
CA SER A 235 6.23 -14.58 -3.58
C SER A 235 6.65 -15.80 -4.41
N PRO A 236 7.95 -16.16 -4.46
CA PRO A 236 8.40 -17.45 -5.00
C PRO A 236 7.78 -18.65 -4.28
N ARG A 237 7.46 -18.51 -3.00
CA ARG A 237 6.76 -19.51 -2.20
C ARG A 237 5.27 -19.49 -2.53
N LEU A 238 4.79 -20.56 -3.14
CA LEU A 238 3.36 -20.75 -3.41
C LEU A 238 2.73 -21.51 -2.25
N PRO A 239 1.80 -20.93 -1.49
CA PRO A 239 1.02 -21.68 -0.50
C PRO A 239 0.13 -22.72 -1.20
N ALA A 240 -0.10 -23.84 -0.53
CA ALA A 240 -1.11 -24.81 -0.99
C ALA A 240 -2.50 -24.15 -0.87
N ILE A 241 -3.24 -24.12 -1.96
CA ILE A 241 -4.69 -23.85 -1.94
C ILE A 241 -5.38 -25.21 -1.84
N GLU A 242 -6.07 -25.47 -0.72
CA GLU A 242 -6.89 -26.66 -0.53
C GLU A 242 -8.22 -26.56 -1.29
#